data_1a349ccce129a9254b2a5693c0fa7668
#
_entry.id   1a349ccce129a9254b2a5693c0fa7668
#
_cell.length_a   1.000
_cell.length_b   1.000
_cell.length_c   1.000
_cell.angle_alpha   90.00
_cell.angle_beta   90.00
_cell.angle_gamma   90.00
#
_symmetry.space_group_name_H-M   'P 1'
#
loop_
_entity.id
_entity.type
_entity.pdbx_description
1 polymer ?
#
loop_
_entity_poly.entity_id
_entity_poly.type
_entity_poly.pdbx_seq_one_letter_code
_entity_poly.pdbx_strand_id
1 'polypeptide(L)'
;MSQVYRVDITALCQYNQALLKTAIAPVSLDPPFFYHNGTTAMLYGGLGFLFARCLFFALDVVAQIADATNRNTPVADESGHLEKAVRCQQPEVDQETLYPFLPALEVAHAAYKKALNGSQDARLKGMEQYSGEQVFFLTMCHTLCEEDGRGSAWSPACNAAAREFEPFAKAFGCESGSSMNPKKKCNFF
;
A
#
# COMPACT_ATOMS: atom_id res chain seq x y z
N MET A 1 16.72 9.79 27.01
CA MET A 1 17.20 9.32 25.70
C MET A 1 16.23 8.24 25.24
N SER A 2 15.16 8.61 24.53
CA SER A 2 14.25 7.65 23.92
C SER A 2 14.90 7.15 22.63
N GLN A 3 15.21 5.88 22.60
CA GLN A 3 15.57 5.21 21.34
C GLN A 3 14.33 5.17 20.47
N VAL A 4 14.31 5.98 19.43
CA VAL A 4 13.32 5.90 18.38
C VAL A 4 13.62 4.62 17.60
N TYR A 5 12.81 3.59 17.81
CA TYR A 5 12.86 2.37 17.01
C TYR A 5 12.38 2.73 15.61
N ARG A 6 13.30 2.75 14.66
CA ARG A 6 12.93 2.65 13.24
C ARG A 6 12.19 1.33 13.06
N VAL A 7 10.90 1.39 12.88
CA VAL A 7 10.13 0.23 12.46
C VAL A 7 10.34 0.07 10.97
N ASP A 8 11.35 -0.70 10.61
CA ASP A 8 11.53 -1.12 9.24
C ASP A 8 10.28 -1.92 8.82
N ILE A 9 9.65 -1.53 7.72
CA ILE A 9 8.45 -2.22 7.22
C ILE A 9 8.74 -3.70 6.91
N THR A 10 9.97 -4.06 6.58
CA THR A 10 10.40 -5.46 6.49
C THR A 10 10.32 -6.16 7.84
N ALA A 11 10.41 -5.42 8.96
CA ALA A 11 10.17 -5.95 10.30
C ALA A 11 8.68 -6.16 10.64
N LEU A 12 7.77 -5.46 9.94
CA LEU A 12 6.32 -5.62 10.14
C LEU A 12 5.75 -6.84 9.45
N CYS A 13 6.45 -7.35 8.44
CA CYS A 13 6.00 -8.44 7.60
C CYS A 13 7.18 -9.31 7.15
N GLN A 14 7.08 -10.61 7.40
CA GLN A 14 8.07 -11.58 6.99
C GLN A 14 7.42 -12.68 6.17
N TYR A 15 8.02 -13.05 5.05
CA TYR A 15 7.64 -14.20 4.28
C TYR A 15 8.64 -15.34 4.51
N ASN A 16 8.14 -16.48 5.00
CA ASN A 16 8.93 -17.70 5.16
C ASN A 16 8.69 -18.60 3.95
N GLN A 17 9.68 -18.71 3.08
CA GLN A 17 9.63 -19.49 1.84
C GLN A 17 9.45 -20.99 2.11
N ALA A 18 10.13 -21.54 3.13
CA ALA A 18 10.08 -22.97 3.44
C ALA A 18 8.70 -23.40 3.93
N LEU A 19 8.00 -22.52 4.63
CA LEU A 19 6.67 -22.77 5.18
C LEU A 19 5.54 -22.19 4.33
N LEU A 20 5.85 -21.44 3.29
CA LEU A 20 4.89 -20.69 2.45
C LEU A 20 3.94 -19.83 3.32
N LYS A 21 4.49 -19.17 4.33
CA LYS A 21 3.72 -18.39 5.31
C LYS A 21 4.19 -16.95 5.36
N THR A 22 3.22 -16.05 5.35
CA THR A 22 3.42 -14.63 5.68
C THR A 22 3.11 -14.44 7.16
N ALA A 23 4.02 -13.85 7.90
CA ALA A 23 3.83 -13.45 9.28
C ALA A 23 3.78 -11.92 9.38
N ILE A 24 2.82 -11.40 10.13
CA ILE A 24 2.72 -9.98 10.46
C ILE A 24 3.16 -9.82 11.92
N ALA A 25 4.02 -8.85 12.19
CA ALA A 25 4.51 -8.58 13.53
C ALA A 25 3.37 -8.10 14.45
N PRO A 26 3.33 -8.51 15.71
CA PRO A 26 2.27 -8.11 16.65
C PRO A 26 2.13 -6.59 16.80
N VAL A 27 3.20 -5.83 16.65
CA VAL A 27 3.18 -4.35 16.69
C VAL A 27 2.28 -3.74 15.60
N SER A 28 1.98 -4.48 14.53
CA SER A 28 1.05 -4.04 13.49
C SER A 28 -0.43 -4.10 13.95
N LEU A 29 -0.71 -4.68 15.10
CA LEU A 29 -2.04 -4.68 15.73
C LEU A 29 -2.27 -3.45 16.64
N ASP A 30 -1.39 -2.46 16.56
CA ASP A 30 -1.47 -1.18 17.24
C ASP A 30 -1.49 -0.02 16.23
N PRO A 31 -1.90 1.20 16.64
CA PRO A 31 -1.78 2.38 15.80
C PRO A 31 -0.33 2.59 15.30
N PRO A 32 -0.15 3.07 14.08
CA PRO A 32 -1.15 3.61 13.15
C PRO A 32 -1.81 2.56 12.23
N PHE A 33 -1.46 1.28 12.32
CA PHE A 33 -1.94 0.24 11.41
C PHE A 33 -3.32 -0.29 11.79
N PHE A 34 -3.58 -0.43 13.09
CA PHE A 34 -4.84 -0.96 13.61
C PHE A 34 -5.37 -0.12 14.76
N TYR A 35 -6.68 0.10 14.76
CA TYR A 35 -7.41 0.80 15.80
C TYR A 35 -8.58 -0.07 16.25
N HIS A 36 -8.59 -0.52 17.50
CA HIS A 36 -9.57 -1.45 18.05
C HIS A 36 -11.04 -0.99 17.82
N ASN A 37 -11.30 0.31 17.94
CA ASN A 37 -12.61 0.91 17.69
C ASN A 37 -12.64 1.74 16.41
N GLY A 38 -11.78 1.42 15.44
CA GLY A 38 -11.72 2.10 14.15
C GLY A 38 -12.88 1.73 13.23
N THR A 39 -13.08 2.55 12.20
CA THR A 39 -14.03 2.26 11.12
C THR A 39 -13.50 1.17 10.18
N THR A 40 -14.37 0.63 9.32
CA THR A 40 -13.95 -0.29 8.26
C THR A 40 -12.89 0.34 7.36
N ALA A 41 -13.03 1.63 7.05
CA ALA A 41 -12.04 2.40 6.30
C ALA A 41 -10.67 2.39 6.95
N MET A 42 -10.59 2.62 8.27
CA MET A 42 -9.34 2.57 9.02
C MET A 42 -8.71 1.18 9.04
N LEU A 43 -9.53 0.14 9.18
CA LEU A 43 -9.04 -1.25 9.15
C LEU A 43 -8.40 -1.60 7.80
N TYR A 44 -9.08 -1.28 6.71
CA TYR A 44 -8.58 -1.64 5.37
C TYR A 44 -7.51 -0.68 4.85
N GLY A 45 -7.58 0.62 5.18
CA GLY A 45 -6.55 1.59 4.86
C GLY A 45 -5.27 1.42 5.69
N GLY A 46 -5.38 0.89 6.91
CA GLY A 46 -4.26 0.61 7.80
C GLY A 46 -3.73 -0.82 7.63
N LEU A 47 -4.20 -1.73 8.48
CA LEU A 47 -3.74 -3.12 8.52
C LEU A 47 -3.99 -3.86 7.20
N GLY A 48 -5.12 -3.60 6.53
CA GLY A 48 -5.44 -4.20 5.23
C GLY A 48 -4.44 -3.83 4.15
N PHE A 49 -4.07 -2.55 4.07
CA PHE A 49 -3.04 -2.07 3.14
C PHE A 49 -1.65 -2.66 3.46
N LEU A 50 -1.25 -2.69 4.73
CA LEU A 50 -0.02 -3.35 5.16
C LEU A 50 -0.01 -4.82 4.72
N PHE A 51 -1.10 -5.55 4.97
CA PHE A 51 -1.21 -6.96 4.59
C PHE A 51 -1.12 -7.17 3.08
N ALA A 52 -1.79 -6.33 2.29
CA ALA A 52 -1.70 -6.37 0.83
C ALA A 52 -0.25 -6.17 0.35
N ARG A 53 0.48 -5.22 0.92
CA ARG A 53 1.92 -5.02 0.62
C ARG A 53 2.75 -6.25 0.94
N CYS A 54 2.49 -6.89 2.08
CA CYS A 54 3.16 -8.13 2.47
C CYS A 54 2.92 -9.26 1.47
N LEU A 55 1.71 -9.36 0.93
CA LEU A 55 1.39 -10.36 -0.08
C LEU A 55 2.14 -10.11 -1.39
N PHE A 56 2.23 -8.84 -1.85
CA PHE A 56 3.00 -8.52 -3.05
C PHE A 56 4.48 -8.80 -2.88
N PHE A 57 5.06 -8.48 -1.73
CA PHE A 57 6.42 -8.85 -1.41
C PHE A 57 6.63 -10.38 -1.44
N ALA A 58 5.71 -11.15 -0.86
CA ALA A 58 5.77 -12.61 -0.88
C ALA A 58 5.65 -13.18 -2.31
N LEU A 59 4.74 -12.61 -3.13
CA LEU A 59 4.55 -13.02 -4.52
C LEU A 59 5.78 -12.72 -5.36
N ASP A 60 6.44 -11.60 -5.14
CA ASP A 60 7.67 -11.24 -5.85
C ASP A 60 8.79 -12.24 -5.58
N VAL A 61 8.97 -12.62 -4.30
CA VAL A 61 9.93 -13.67 -3.93
C VAL A 61 9.60 -15.01 -4.59
N VAL A 62 8.32 -15.39 -4.64
CA VAL A 62 7.89 -16.64 -5.30
C VAL A 62 8.14 -16.58 -6.81
N ALA A 63 7.89 -15.43 -7.44
CA ALA A 63 8.14 -15.25 -8.87
C ALA A 63 9.64 -15.36 -9.21
N GLN A 64 10.51 -14.76 -8.39
CA GLN A 64 11.96 -14.89 -8.52
C GLN A 64 12.43 -16.33 -8.44
N ILE A 65 11.92 -17.11 -7.47
CA ILE A 65 12.28 -18.53 -7.32
C ILE A 65 11.81 -19.34 -8.52
N ALA A 66 10.59 -19.11 -9.00
CA ALA A 66 10.05 -19.82 -10.15
C ALA A 66 10.88 -19.56 -11.43
N ASP A 67 11.29 -18.31 -11.63
CA ASP A 67 12.14 -17.92 -12.76
C ASP A 67 13.55 -18.55 -12.66
N ALA A 68 14.15 -18.54 -11.49
CA ALA A 68 15.45 -19.16 -11.26
C ALA A 68 15.42 -20.67 -11.51
N THR A 69 14.33 -21.34 -11.08
CA THR A 69 14.14 -22.77 -11.29
C THR A 69 13.97 -23.11 -12.77
N ASN A 70 13.21 -22.29 -13.52
CA ASN A 70 12.96 -22.51 -14.95
C ASN A 70 14.21 -22.25 -15.82
N ARG A 71 15.08 -21.34 -15.39
CA ARG A 71 16.28 -20.94 -16.19
C ARG A 71 17.55 -21.68 -15.78
N ASN A 72 17.54 -22.52 -14.76
CA ASN A 72 18.75 -23.10 -14.14
C ASN A 72 19.82 -22.04 -13.79
N THR A 73 19.42 -20.82 -13.53
CA THR A 73 20.30 -19.72 -13.16
C THR A 73 20.21 -19.43 -11.67
N PRO A 74 21.34 -19.08 -11.00
CA PRO A 74 21.25 -18.59 -9.63
C PRO A 74 20.34 -17.37 -9.54
N VAL A 75 19.61 -17.23 -8.45
CA VAL A 75 18.85 -16.02 -8.12
C VAL A 75 19.85 -14.90 -7.84
N ALA A 76 20.31 -14.23 -8.90
CA ALA A 76 21.37 -13.23 -8.84
C ALA A 76 20.87 -11.80 -9.03
N ASP A 77 19.58 -11.63 -9.36
CA ASP A 77 18.99 -10.32 -9.58
C ASP A 77 17.93 -10.04 -8.51
N GLU A 78 18.26 -9.15 -7.58
CA GLU A 78 17.35 -8.67 -6.53
C GLU A 78 16.28 -7.71 -7.08
N SER A 79 16.27 -7.43 -8.37
CA SER A 79 15.25 -6.58 -9.00
C SER A 79 13.90 -7.30 -9.03
N GLY A 80 12.89 -6.67 -8.43
CA GLY A 80 11.53 -7.20 -8.32
C GLY A 80 10.93 -7.56 -9.68
N HIS A 81 10.54 -8.81 -9.86
CA HIS A 81 9.95 -9.27 -11.13
C HIS A 81 8.56 -8.66 -11.38
N LEU A 82 7.83 -8.36 -10.31
CA LEU A 82 6.47 -7.84 -10.40
C LEU A 82 6.39 -6.32 -10.54
N GLU A 83 7.46 -5.58 -10.25
CA GLU A 83 7.47 -4.12 -10.48
C GLU A 83 7.22 -3.78 -11.95
N LYS A 84 7.76 -4.60 -12.87
CA LYS A 84 7.57 -4.48 -14.33
C LYS A 84 6.14 -4.75 -14.78
N ALA A 85 5.29 -5.31 -13.90
CA ALA A 85 3.88 -5.49 -14.16
C ALA A 85 3.06 -4.20 -13.94
N VAL A 86 3.62 -3.20 -13.25
CA VAL A 86 3.01 -1.86 -13.18
C VAL A 86 3.03 -1.24 -14.58
N ARG A 87 1.85 -0.97 -15.13
CA ARG A 87 1.68 -0.44 -16.49
C ARG A 87 1.51 1.07 -16.43
N CYS A 88 2.53 1.80 -16.86
CA CYS A 88 2.50 3.25 -16.94
C CYS A 88 2.43 3.71 -18.39
N GLN A 89 1.51 4.63 -18.68
CA GLN A 89 1.43 5.29 -19.99
C GLN A 89 2.42 6.46 -20.12
N GLN A 90 3.10 6.81 -19.04
CA GLN A 90 4.09 7.87 -18.96
C GLN A 90 5.46 7.26 -18.67
N PRO A 91 6.45 7.42 -19.56
CA PRO A 91 7.79 6.87 -19.33
C PRO A 91 8.56 7.56 -18.19
N GLU A 92 8.06 8.70 -17.72
CA GLU A 92 8.70 9.52 -16.67
C GLU A 92 8.31 9.07 -15.26
N VAL A 93 7.34 8.16 -15.13
CA VAL A 93 6.90 7.67 -13.81
C VAL A 93 7.81 6.51 -13.41
N ASP A 94 8.48 6.70 -12.28
CA ASP A 94 9.31 5.68 -11.67
C ASP A 94 8.42 4.53 -11.14
N GLN A 95 8.47 3.39 -11.83
CA GLN A 95 7.72 2.20 -11.50
C GLN A 95 8.17 1.59 -10.16
N GLU A 96 9.44 1.74 -9.80
CA GLU A 96 9.98 1.26 -8.53
C GLU A 96 9.33 2.00 -7.34
N THR A 97 9.05 3.29 -7.50
CA THR A 97 8.33 4.06 -6.47
C THR A 97 6.87 3.64 -6.33
N LEU A 98 6.25 3.11 -7.38
CA LEU A 98 4.86 2.66 -7.35
C LEU A 98 4.69 1.24 -6.81
N TYR A 99 5.65 0.37 -7.04
CA TYR A 99 5.60 -1.00 -6.54
C TYR A 99 6.26 -1.11 -5.15
N PRO A 100 5.67 -1.81 -4.19
CA PRO A 100 4.39 -2.56 -4.23
C PRO A 100 3.16 -1.73 -3.79
N PHE A 101 3.27 -0.40 -3.72
CA PHE A 101 2.25 0.48 -3.11
C PHE A 101 0.98 0.56 -3.93
N LEU A 102 1.08 0.77 -5.25
CA LEU A 102 -0.08 0.88 -6.11
C LEU A 102 -0.90 -0.43 -6.15
N PRO A 103 -0.33 -1.61 -6.44
CA PRO A 103 -1.10 -2.84 -6.43
C PRO A 103 -1.66 -3.18 -5.05
N ALA A 104 -0.95 -2.87 -3.97
CA ALA A 104 -1.46 -3.06 -2.62
C ALA A 104 -2.67 -2.15 -2.32
N LEU A 105 -2.63 -0.90 -2.80
CA LEU A 105 -3.73 0.05 -2.69
C LEU A 105 -4.95 -0.44 -3.46
N GLU A 106 -4.79 -0.91 -4.70
CA GLU A 106 -5.86 -1.46 -5.53
C GLU A 106 -6.56 -2.63 -4.82
N VAL A 107 -5.80 -3.59 -4.29
CA VAL A 107 -6.34 -4.76 -3.57
C VAL A 107 -7.01 -4.37 -2.26
N ALA A 108 -6.37 -3.53 -1.45
CA ALA A 108 -6.91 -3.11 -0.16
C ALA A 108 -8.23 -2.32 -0.33
N HIS A 109 -8.29 -1.43 -1.33
CA HIS A 109 -9.50 -0.68 -1.63
C HIS A 109 -10.62 -1.57 -2.17
N ALA A 110 -10.31 -2.52 -3.07
CA ALA A 110 -11.29 -3.49 -3.54
C ALA A 110 -11.87 -4.34 -2.39
N ALA A 111 -11.01 -4.76 -1.45
CA ALA A 111 -11.42 -5.50 -0.26
C ALA A 111 -12.30 -4.63 0.66
N TYR A 112 -11.95 -3.35 0.85
CA TYR A 112 -12.77 -2.38 1.58
C TYR A 112 -14.17 -2.23 0.98
N LYS A 113 -14.25 -1.99 -0.33
CA LYS A 113 -15.54 -1.89 -1.03
C LYS A 113 -16.38 -3.16 -0.90
N LYS A 114 -15.73 -4.32 -1.00
CA LYS A 114 -16.40 -5.62 -0.83
C LYS A 114 -16.91 -5.81 0.60
N ALA A 115 -16.17 -5.40 1.62
CA ALA A 115 -16.57 -5.49 3.02
C ALA A 115 -17.79 -4.62 3.32
N LEU A 116 -17.89 -3.46 2.71
CA LEU A 116 -19.06 -2.58 2.83
C LEU A 116 -20.32 -3.15 2.18
N ASN A 117 -20.17 -4.02 1.18
CA ASN A 117 -21.27 -4.67 0.46
C ASN A 117 -22.37 -3.68 0.02
N GLY A 118 -21.96 -2.51 -0.48
CA GLY A 118 -22.88 -1.43 -0.91
C GLY A 118 -23.41 -0.53 0.20
N SER A 119 -23.13 -0.82 1.46
CA SER A 119 -23.49 0.07 2.58
C SER A 119 -22.49 1.21 2.74
N GLN A 120 -22.91 2.25 3.47
CA GLN A 120 -22.00 3.33 3.86
C GLN A 120 -21.20 2.91 5.09
N ASP A 121 -19.92 3.32 5.13
CA ASP A 121 -19.09 3.14 6.31
C ASP A 121 -19.52 4.09 7.45
N ALA A 122 -19.19 3.70 8.68
CA ALA A 122 -19.40 4.55 9.84
C ALA A 122 -18.58 5.84 9.71
N ARG A 123 -19.18 6.97 10.13
CA ARG A 123 -18.44 8.24 10.23
C ARG A 123 -17.49 8.20 11.42
N LEU A 124 -16.27 8.63 11.20
CA LEU A 124 -15.27 8.72 12.25
C LEU A 124 -15.61 9.91 13.17
N LYS A 125 -15.79 9.63 14.46
CA LYS A 125 -16.09 10.67 15.46
C LYS A 125 -14.99 11.72 15.52
N GLY A 126 -15.37 12.99 15.40
CA GLY A 126 -14.45 14.14 15.34
C GLY A 126 -13.87 14.41 13.95
N MET A 127 -14.20 13.59 12.95
CA MET A 127 -13.82 13.76 11.54
C MET A 127 -15.01 13.51 10.60
N GLU A 128 -16.21 13.86 11.03
CA GLU A 128 -17.47 13.57 10.33
C GLU A 128 -17.57 14.23 8.95
N GLN A 129 -16.75 15.27 8.70
CA GLN A 129 -16.62 15.93 7.40
C GLN A 129 -16.02 15.02 6.33
N TYR A 130 -15.27 14.00 6.72
CA TYR A 130 -14.67 13.06 5.77
C TYR A 130 -15.56 11.86 5.50
N SER A 131 -15.66 11.45 4.24
CA SER A 131 -16.28 10.19 3.87
C SER A 131 -15.45 9.00 4.30
N GLY A 132 -16.06 7.80 4.37
CA GLY A 132 -15.30 6.57 4.65
C GLY A 132 -14.16 6.34 3.64
N GLU A 133 -14.39 6.62 2.35
CA GLU A 133 -13.31 6.54 1.33
C GLU A 133 -12.17 7.52 1.61
N GLN A 134 -12.47 8.75 1.99
CA GLN A 134 -11.44 9.71 2.37
C GLN A 134 -10.66 9.24 3.60
N VAL A 135 -11.36 8.71 4.61
CA VAL A 135 -10.72 8.13 5.81
C VAL A 135 -9.81 6.94 5.44
N PHE A 136 -10.25 6.07 4.50
CA PHE A 136 -9.41 4.98 3.99
C PHE A 136 -8.07 5.51 3.45
N PHE A 137 -8.08 6.49 2.56
CA PHE A 137 -6.86 7.03 1.97
C PHE A 137 -6.00 7.79 2.99
N LEU A 138 -6.62 8.56 3.89
CA LEU A 138 -5.89 9.26 4.95
C LEU A 138 -5.19 8.27 5.88
N THR A 139 -5.85 7.18 6.25
CA THR A 139 -5.26 6.14 7.10
C THR A 139 -4.12 5.45 6.37
N MET A 140 -4.29 5.08 5.09
CA MET A 140 -3.25 4.47 4.27
C MET A 140 -1.99 5.33 4.23
N CYS A 141 -2.12 6.62 3.92
CA CYS A 141 -0.98 7.52 3.92
C CYS A 141 -0.38 7.73 5.32
N HIS A 142 -1.21 7.76 6.36
CA HIS A 142 -0.72 7.89 7.74
C HIS A 142 0.19 6.73 8.16
N THR A 143 -0.08 5.50 7.69
CA THR A 143 0.80 4.34 7.96
C THR A 143 2.19 4.47 7.31
N LEU A 144 2.35 5.38 6.38
CA LEU A 144 3.59 5.66 5.66
C LEU A 144 4.31 6.92 6.18
N CYS A 145 3.75 7.60 7.19
CA CYS A 145 4.40 8.75 7.82
C CYS A 145 5.49 8.30 8.79
N GLU A 146 6.66 8.94 8.74
CA GLU A 146 7.73 8.78 9.73
C GLU A 146 7.81 10.00 10.65
N GLU A 147 8.16 9.76 11.91
CA GLU A 147 8.15 10.79 12.98
C GLU A 147 9.28 11.83 12.89
N ASP A 148 10.37 11.54 12.20
CA ASP A 148 11.62 12.34 12.34
C ASP A 148 11.75 13.55 11.43
N GLY A 149 10.74 13.94 10.66
CA GLY A 149 10.79 15.14 9.78
C GLY A 149 11.90 15.13 8.72
N ARG A 150 12.66 14.05 8.61
CA ARG A 150 13.71 13.83 7.63
C ARG A 150 13.16 13.05 6.44
N GLY A 151 12.24 13.62 5.68
CA GLY A 151 11.75 13.10 4.41
C GLY A 151 11.80 11.55 4.30
N SER A 152 10.80 10.88 4.83
CA SER A 152 10.69 9.43 4.66
C SER A 152 10.70 9.07 3.18
N ALA A 153 11.44 8.04 2.80
CA ALA A 153 11.35 7.45 1.47
C ALA A 153 9.92 6.95 1.14
N TRP A 154 9.08 6.80 2.15
CA TRP A 154 7.71 6.29 2.06
C TRP A 154 6.65 7.36 1.83
N SER A 155 6.90 8.61 2.27
CA SER A 155 5.97 9.73 2.04
C SER A 155 5.75 10.04 0.55
N PRO A 156 6.80 10.05 -0.31
CA PRO A 156 6.63 10.11 -1.76
C PRO A 156 5.79 8.96 -2.33
N ALA A 157 5.94 7.74 -1.80
CA ALA A 157 5.21 6.56 -2.27
C ALA A 157 3.70 6.67 -2.02
N CYS A 158 3.26 7.25 -0.88
CA CYS A 158 1.84 7.54 -0.66
C CYS A 158 1.26 8.43 -1.77
N ASN A 159 1.90 9.56 -2.01
CA ASN A 159 1.44 10.52 -3.02
C ASN A 159 1.51 9.92 -4.43
N ALA A 160 2.57 9.16 -4.75
CA ALA A 160 2.72 8.50 -6.03
C ALA A 160 1.59 7.50 -6.29
N ALA A 161 1.33 6.58 -5.36
CA ALA A 161 0.26 5.60 -5.50
C ALA A 161 -1.14 6.25 -5.53
N ALA A 162 -1.41 7.24 -4.66
CA ALA A 162 -2.70 7.91 -4.58
C ALA A 162 -3.04 8.68 -5.87
N ARG A 163 -2.06 9.38 -6.47
CA ARG A 163 -2.30 10.14 -7.73
C ARG A 163 -2.60 9.25 -8.92
N GLU A 164 -2.05 8.03 -8.95
CA GLU A 164 -2.30 7.07 -10.02
C GLU A 164 -3.64 6.35 -9.85
N PHE A 165 -4.25 6.40 -8.67
CA PHE A 165 -5.45 5.65 -8.34
C PHE A 165 -6.73 6.49 -8.50
N GLU A 166 -7.55 6.15 -9.50
CA GLU A 166 -8.76 6.91 -9.84
C GLU A 166 -9.77 7.07 -8.68
N PRO A 167 -10.01 6.05 -7.81
CA PRO A 167 -10.90 6.23 -6.66
C PRO A 167 -10.45 7.32 -5.68
N PHE A 168 -9.13 7.56 -5.54
CA PHE A 168 -8.61 8.68 -4.75
C PHE A 168 -9.06 10.02 -5.33
N ALA A 169 -8.85 10.22 -6.64
CA ALA A 169 -9.23 11.46 -7.30
C ALA A 169 -10.74 11.75 -7.16
N LYS A 170 -11.57 10.71 -7.26
CA LYS A 170 -13.04 10.82 -7.04
C LYS A 170 -13.39 11.16 -5.58
N ALA A 171 -12.75 10.50 -4.61
CA ALA A 171 -13.02 10.74 -3.19
C ALA A 171 -12.70 12.16 -2.76
N PHE A 172 -11.65 12.77 -3.33
CA PHE A 172 -11.21 14.12 -2.99
C PHE A 172 -11.62 15.19 -3.99
N GLY A 173 -12.36 14.84 -5.06
CA GLY A 173 -12.83 15.80 -6.07
C GLY A 173 -11.69 16.44 -6.87
N CYS A 174 -10.60 15.69 -7.12
CA CYS A 174 -9.45 16.20 -7.86
C CYS A 174 -9.81 16.40 -9.34
N GLU A 175 -9.61 17.60 -9.87
CA GLU A 175 -9.86 17.90 -11.28
C GLU A 175 -8.92 17.10 -12.20
N SER A 176 -9.46 16.63 -13.32
CA SER A 176 -8.68 15.89 -14.32
C SER A 176 -7.56 16.75 -14.89
N GLY A 177 -6.33 16.25 -14.86
CA GLY A 177 -5.12 16.96 -15.28
C GLY A 177 -4.44 17.74 -14.15
N SER A 178 -4.98 17.73 -12.92
CA SER A 178 -4.28 18.27 -11.76
C SER A 178 -3.11 17.34 -11.34
N SER A 179 -2.24 17.83 -10.46
CA SER A 179 -1.08 17.07 -9.97
C SER A 179 -1.46 15.75 -9.30
N MET A 180 -2.65 15.70 -8.65
CA MET A 180 -3.16 14.49 -7.97
C MET A 180 -4.19 13.70 -8.80
N ASN A 181 -4.43 14.11 -10.05
CA ASN A 181 -5.30 13.40 -11.00
C ASN A 181 -4.79 13.56 -12.43
N PRO A 182 -3.63 13.01 -12.79
CA PRO A 182 -3.08 13.09 -14.14
C PRO A 182 -4.02 12.42 -15.15
N LYS A 183 -4.03 12.92 -16.41
CA LYS A 183 -4.87 12.35 -17.47
C LYS A 183 -4.48 10.94 -17.87
N LYS A 184 -3.21 10.60 -17.74
CA LYS A 184 -2.66 9.27 -17.98
C LYS A 184 -2.22 8.71 -16.64
N LYS A 185 -2.65 7.52 -16.31
CA LYS A 185 -2.38 6.86 -15.03
C LYS A 185 -1.66 5.54 -15.24
N CYS A 186 -0.93 5.14 -14.20
CA CYS A 186 -0.43 3.78 -14.08
C CYS A 186 -1.50 2.89 -13.45
N ASN A 187 -1.45 1.60 -13.74
CA ASN A 187 -2.24 0.57 -13.07
C ASN A 187 -1.44 -0.73 -12.98
N PHE A 188 -1.84 -1.61 -12.08
CA PHE A 188 -1.27 -2.94 -11.95
C PHE A 188 -2.24 -4.00 -12.50
N PHE A 189 -3.54 -3.88 -12.17
CA PHE A 189 -4.60 -4.77 -12.63
C PHE A 189 -5.41 -4.20 -13.79
#